data_bc7df4cd1e663c56c5e6b314949e8914
#
_entry.id   bc7df4cd1e663c56c5e6b314949e8914
#
_cell.length_a   1.000
_cell.length_b   1.000
_cell.length_c   1.000
_cell.angle_alpha   90.00
_cell.angle_beta   90.00
_cell.angle_gamma   90.00
#
_symmetry.space_group_name_H-M   'P 1'
#
loop_
_entity.id
_entity.type
_entity.pdbx_description
1 polymer ?
#
loop_
_entity_poly.entity_id
_entity_poly.type
_entity_poly.pdbx_seq_one_letter_code
_entity_poly.pdbx_strand_id
1 'polypeptide(L)'
;MNIALGGLVFHPVEEATITIGTTKGGWVYAGQRPCYEAKTPAFYTMAAPLTKHDVLQVMGGPQEETTEGPMEALTSLDLKELSQALMDSNLFSKATDGLPGTWEVRTLTHAEWLVAREQNKINLNTGWTERLADAPSSNHRGAMMDGRPRPSELLGPAASQMAAIAVHPRNPQVTAITSVPHDRPLPKVVARLALTPLRTNAPKRVPNNTDVWKNVRTELLWTTVLGIIPSFLIPILRGMGSYATEGWVNLLFGGLCAGFFTGAIWRPRRPVLRYDDVGSSSTRVSQ
;
A
#
# COMPACT_ATOMS: atom_id res chain seq x y z
N MET A 1 13.74 -23.54 -3.22
CA MET A 1 14.04 -24.34 -2.01
C MET A 1 13.46 -23.58 -0.81
N ASN A 2 12.78 -24.24 0.12
CA ASN A 2 12.27 -23.57 1.33
C ASN A 2 13.41 -23.39 2.33
N ILE A 3 13.32 -22.36 3.16
CA ILE A 3 14.24 -22.09 4.26
C ILE A 3 13.53 -22.35 5.57
N ALA A 4 14.16 -23.14 6.45
CA ALA A 4 13.69 -23.36 7.81
C ALA A 4 14.55 -22.54 8.79
N LEU A 5 13.89 -21.72 9.62
CA LEU A 5 14.55 -20.85 10.60
C LEU A 5 13.75 -20.84 11.91
N GLY A 6 14.35 -21.30 13.00
CA GLY A 6 13.69 -21.35 14.32
C GLY A 6 12.41 -22.21 14.34
N GLY A 7 12.32 -23.24 13.47
CA GLY A 7 11.12 -24.06 13.28
C GLY A 7 10.10 -23.48 12.29
N LEU A 8 10.23 -22.21 11.91
CA LEU A 8 9.39 -21.58 10.91
C LEU A 8 9.84 -21.94 9.49
N VAL A 9 8.88 -22.14 8.59
CA VAL A 9 9.15 -22.46 7.18
C VAL A 9 8.85 -21.27 6.30
N PHE A 10 9.86 -20.82 5.57
CA PHE A 10 9.79 -19.72 4.62
C PHE A 10 9.84 -20.22 3.19
N HIS A 11 8.85 -19.87 2.40
CA HIS A 11 8.70 -20.25 1.00
C HIS A 11 9.28 -19.18 0.08
N PRO A 12 9.99 -19.54 -0.99
CA PRO A 12 10.58 -18.59 -1.92
C PRO A 12 9.49 -17.88 -2.72
N VAL A 13 9.65 -16.57 -2.83
CA VAL A 13 8.91 -15.67 -3.72
C VAL A 13 9.89 -15.08 -4.71
N GLU A 14 9.61 -15.20 -5.99
CA GLU A 14 10.47 -14.70 -7.05
C GLU A 14 10.39 -13.18 -7.15
N GLU A 15 11.46 -12.56 -7.66
CA GLU A 15 11.41 -11.12 -7.92
C GLU A 15 10.28 -10.81 -8.90
N ALA A 16 9.59 -9.72 -8.65
CA ALA A 16 8.48 -9.29 -9.50
C ALA A 16 8.31 -7.78 -9.48
N THR A 17 7.72 -7.28 -10.54
CA THR A 17 7.25 -5.90 -10.63
C THR A 17 5.72 -5.92 -10.63
N ILE A 18 5.13 -5.22 -9.67
CA ILE A 18 3.68 -5.13 -9.50
C ILE A 18 3.22 -3.69 -9.62
N THR A 19 2.05 -3.49 -10.23
CA THR A 19 1.40 -2.18 -10.32
C THR A 19 0.46 -1.97 -9.16
N ILE A 20 0.70 -0.94 -8.35
CA ILE A 20 -0.08 -0.62 -7.15
C ILE A 20 -0.86 0.67 -7.36
N GLY A 21 -2.14 0.65 -7.02
CA GLY A 21 -3.03 1.80 -7.12
C GLY A 21 -3.89 1.81 -8.37
N THR A 22 -4.42 2.98 -8.72
CA THR A 22 -5.32 3.13 -9.86
C THR A 22 -4.95 4.31 -10.75
N THR A 23 -5.11 4.13 -12.05
CA THR A 23 -5.00 5.21 -13.04
C THR A 23 -6.28 6.04 -13.15
N LYS A 24 -7.41 5.59 -12.56
CA LYS A 24 -8.68 6.31 -12.63
C LYS A 24 -8.53 7.73 -12.09
N GLY A 25 -9.08 8.70 -12.82
CA GLY A 25 -9.25 10.07 -12.33
C GLY A 25 -10.38 10.16 -11.28
N GLY A 26 -10.82 11.30 -10.89
CA GLY A 26 -11.86 11.48 -9.90
C GLY A 26 -11.37 11.44 -8.44
N TRP A 27 -12.05 12.17 -7.57
CA TRP A 27 -11.59 12.35 -6.18
C TRP A 27 -11.80 11.11 -5.32
N VAL A 28 -12.81 10.31 -5.62
CA VAL A 28 -13.10 9.03 -4.92
C VAL A 28 -11.91 8.06 -4.98
N TYR A 29 -11.04 8.21 -5.97
CA TYR A 29 -9.84 7.37 -6.13
C TYR A 29 -8.57 8.03 -5.56
N ALA A 30 -8.68 9.18 -4.86
CA ALA A 30 -7.51 9.93 -4.39
C ALA A 30 -6.60 9.12 -3.46
N GLY A 31 -7.18 8.30 -2.59
CA GLY A 31 -6.43 7.43 -1.68
C GLY A 31 -5.64 6.31 -2.36
N GLN A 32 -6.02 5.94 -3.60
CA GLN A 32 -5.36 4.89 -4.38
C GLN A 32 -4.39 5.46 -5.42
N ARG A 33 -3.99 6.72 -5.29
CA ARG A 33 -3.13 7.43 -6.25
C ARG A 33 -1.88 8.00 -5.59
N PRO A 34 -0.81 8.23 -6.37
CA PRO A 34 -0.62 7.85 -7.78
C PRO A 34 -0.55 6.34 -7.97
N CYS A 35 -0.85 5.88 -9.20
CA CYS A 35 -0.57 4.51 -9.62
C CYS A 35 0.92 4.38 -9.92
N TYR A 36 1.58 3.35 -9.39
CA TYR A 36 3.02 3.19 -9.53
C TYR A 36 3.41 1.72 -9.64
N GLU A 37 4.57 1.47 -10.21
CA GLU A 37 5.22 0.16 -10.23
C GLU A 37 6.12 0.01 -9.01
N ALA A 38 5.99 -1.11 -8.30
CA ALA A 38 6.88 -1.53 -7.25
C ALA A 38 7.65 -2.77 -7.70
N LYS A 39 8.98 -2.72 -7.65
CA LYS A 39 9.85 -3.85 -7.94
C LYS A 39 10.34 -4.46 -6.63
N THR A 40 9.91 -5.69 -6.33
CA THR A 40 10.39 -6.45 -5.18
C THR A 40 11.50 -7.40 -5.65
N PRO A 41 12.63 -7.52 -4.93
CA PRO A 41 13.59 -8.60 -5.20
C PRO A 41 12.98 -9.94 -4.81
N ALA A 42 13.69 -11.02 -5.09
CA ALA A 42 13.36 -12.33 -4.53
C ALA A 42 13.50 -12.28 -3.00
N PHE A 43 12.53 -12.89 -2.31
CA PHE A 43 12.48 -12.98 -0.85
C PHE A 43 11.83 -14.30 -0.44
N TYR A 44 11.73 -14.54 0.85
CA TYR A 44 11.04 -15.71 1.38
C TYR A 44 9.96 -15.27 2.37
N THR A 45 8.83 -15.97 2.41
CA THR A 45 7.72 -15.64 3.32
C THR A 45 7.08 -16.88 3.92
N MET A 46 6.51 -16.77 5.10
CA MET A 46 5.64 -17.78 5.66
C MET A 46 4.35 -17.88 4.85
N ALA A 47 3.86 -19.09 4.59
CA ALA A 47 2.59 -19.29 3.88
C ALA A 47 1.37 -18.89 4.73
N ALA A 48 1.42 -19.16 6.03
CA ALA A 48 0.38 -18.81 7.00
C ALA A 48 0.87 -17.73 7.97
N PRO A 49 -0.04 -16.97 8.60
CA PRO A 49 0.31 -16.11 9.73
C PRO A 49 0.89 -16.92 10.89
N LEU A 50 1.69 -16.25 11.73
CA LEU A 50 2.26 -16.82 12.95
C LEU A 50 1.18 -17.46 13.84
N THR A 51 1.47 -18.63 14.37
CA THR A 51 0.67 -19.29 15.39
C THR A 51 1.26 -19.06 16.79
N LYS A 52 0.50 -19.36 17.84
CA LYS A 52 1.02 -19.31 19.22
C LYS A 52 2.20 -20.27 19.39
N HIS A 53 2.12 -21.46 18.76
CA HIS A 53 3.20 -22.43 18.75
C HIS A 53 4.50 -21.86 18.16
N ASP A 54 4.39 -21.19 16.99
CA ASP A 54 5.54 -20.58 16.32
C ASP A 54 6.25 -19.57 17.22
N VAL A 55 5.47 -18.69 17.87
CA VAL A 55 6.02 -17.66 18.75
C VAL A 55 6.70 -18.30 19.98
N LEU A 56 6.05 -19.27 20.63
CA LEU A 56 6.64 -19.96 21.78
C LEU A 56 7.91 -20.75 21.40
N GLN A 57 7.94 -21.35 20.23
CA GLN A 57 9.09 -22.06 19.73
C GLN A 57 10.31 -21.16 19.54
N VAL A 58 10.10 -19.97 18.95
CA VAL A 58 11.19 -19.00 18.72
C VAL A 58 11.64 -18.36 20.03
N MET A 59 10.71 -18.02 20.93
CA MET A 59 11.00 -17.35 22.20
C MET A 59 11.45 -18.31 23.33
N GLY A 60 11.47 -19.62 23.08
CA GLY A 60 11.90 -20.63 24.05
C GLY A 60 10.89 -20.86 25.17
N GLY A 61 9.61 -20.61 24.92
CA GLY A 61 8.53 -20.88 25.87
C GLY A 61 8.15 -22.37 25.98
N PRO A 62 7.40 -22.74 27.04
CA PRO A 62 6.93 -24.11 27.19
C PRO A 62 6.00 -24.50 26.03
N GLN A 63 6.24 -25.67 25.46
CA GLN A 63 5.37 -26.20 24.41
C GLN A 63 4.11 -26.78 25.07
N GLU A 64 3.11 -25.94 25.28
CA GLU A 64 1.77 -26.39 25.62
C GLU A 64 1.04 -26.89 24.36
N GLU A 65 0.08 -27.81 24.51
CA GLU A 65 -0.87 -28.15 23.45
C GLU A 65 -1.62 -26.89 23.05
N THR A 66 -1.15 -26.24 21.99
CA THR A 66 -1.67 -24.95 21.56
C THR A 66 -2.77 -25.15 20.53
N THR A 67 -3.81 -24.35 20.66
CA THR A 67 -4.92 -24.26 19.71
C THR A 67 -4.38 -24.01 18.30
N GLU A 68 -4.75 -24.85 17.35
CA GLU A 68 -4.45 -24.65 15.94
C GLU A 68 -5.13 -23.36 15.46
N GLY A 69 -4.36 -22.32 15.21
CA GLY A 69 -4.86 -21.07 14.66
C GLY A 69 -3.83 -19.96 14.68
N PRO A 70 -4.07 -18.90 13.89
CA PRO A 70 -3.18 -17.75 13.88
C PRO A 70 -3.16 -17.06 15.25
N MET A 71 -1.98 -16.63 15.68
CA MET A 71 -1.85 -15.84 16.91
C MET A 71 -2.39 -14.44 16.68
N GLU A 72 -3.45 -14.13 17.40
CA GLU A 72 -4.01 -12.79 17.45
C GLU A 72 -3.22 -11.89 18.39
N ALA A 73 -3.45 -10.61 18.24
CA ALA A 73 -3.03 -9.59 19.22
C ALA A 73 -1.52 -9.38 19.36
N LEU A 74 -0.71 -9.84 18.40
CA LEU A 74 0.71 -9.46 18.35
C LEU A 74 0.85 -7.96 18.07
N THR A 75 1.61 -7.28 18.93
CA THR A 75 1.98 -5.87 18.72
C THR A 75 3.18 -5.78 17.77
N SER A 76 3.50 -4.59 17.30
CA SER A 76 4.69 -4.38 16.48
C SER A 76 5.98 -4.55 17.29
N LEU A 77 5.91 -4.35 18.61
CA LEU A 77 7.05 -4.58 19.49
C LEU A 77 7.33 -6.08 19.60
N ASP A 78 6.30 -6.89 19.87
CA ASP A 78 6.42 -8.34 19.92
C ASP A 78 7.00 -8.92 18.62
N LEU A 79 6.53 -8.40 17.48
CA LEU A 79 7.02 -8.81 16.15
C LEU A 79 8.48 -8.41 15.93
N LYS A 80 8.90 -7.24 16.45
CA LYS A 80 10.28 -6.79 16.38
C LYS A 80 11.19 -7.64 17.26
N GLU A 81 10.76 -7.96 18.47
CA GLU A 81 11.49 -8.84 19.39
C GLU A 81 11.64 -10.24 18.81
N LEU A 82 10.55 -10.80 18.25
CA LEU A 82 10.57 -12.10 17.58
C LEU A 82 11.52 -12.12 16.38
N SER A 83 11.46 -11.08 15.55
CA SER A 83 12.35 -10.95 14.38
C SER A 83 13.82 -10.84 14.81
N GLN A 84 14.10 -10.09 15.88
CA GLN A 84 15.44 -9.95 16.43
C GLN A 84 15.94 -11.28 17.01
N ALA A 85 15.12 -11.98 17.76
CA ALA A 85 15.47 -13.31 18.32
C ALA A 85 15.82 -14.30 17.21
N LEU A 86 15.10 -14.29 16.08
CA LEU A 86 15.42 -15.10 14.92
C LEU A 86 16.76 -14.72 14.29
N MET A 87 17.02 -13.42 14.12
CA MET A 87 18.27 -12.91 13.51
C MET A 87 19.49 -13.14 14.40
N ASP A 88 19.33 -13.07 15.71
CA ASP A 88 20.41 -13.31 16.67
C ASP A 88 20.75 -14.80 16.83
N SER A 89 19.90 -15.69 16.30
CA SER A 89 20.12 -17.11 16.38
C SER A 89 21.25 -17.59 15.44
N ASN A 90 22.04 -18.56 15.88
CA ASN A 90 23.04 -19.22 15.03
C ASN A 90 22.41 -19.89 13.79
N LEU A 91 21.10 -20.17 13.82
CA LEU A 91 20.36 -20.75 12.72
C LEU A 91 20.16 -19.73 11.59
N PHE A 92 20.09 -18.45 11.90
CA PHE A 92 19.96 -17.39 10.89
C PHE A 92 21.15 -17.34 9.95
N SER A 93 22.38 -17.32 10.50
CA SER A 93 23.59 -17.35 9.69
C SER A 93 23.67 -18.59 8.80
N LYS A 94 23.28 -19.75 9.31
CA LYS A 94 23.24 -21.00 8.52
C LYS A 94 22.14 -20.97 7.45
N ALA A 95 20.99 -20.39 7.76
CA ALA A 95 19.84 -20.32 6.84
C ALA A 95 20.09 -19.34 5.69
N THR A 96 20.89 -18.30 5.92
CA THR A 96 21.26 -17.30 4.93
C THR A 96 22.60 -17.58 4.26
N ASP A 97 23.33 -18.62 4.71
CA ASP A 97 24.58 -19.03 4.08
C ASP A 97 24.36 -19.45 2.62
N GLY A 98 25.15 -18.87 1.73
CA GLY A 98 24.98 -19.05 0.28
C GLY A 98 23.92 -18.15 -0.39
N LEU A 99 23.16 -17.37 0.36
CA LEU A 99 22.29 -16.36 -0.22
C LEU A 99 23.09 -15.06 -0.51
N PRO A 100 22.81 -14.36 -1.61
CA PRO A 100 23.53 -13.14 -1.95
C PRO A 100 23.14 -11.97 -1.03
N GLY A 101 24.12 -11.26 -0.49
CA GLY A 101 23.93 -10.05 0.31
C GLY A 101 23.55 -10.31 1.76
N THR A 102 23.11 -9.27 2.44
CA THR A 102 22.67 -9.31 3.84
C THR A 102 21.14 -9.45 3.89
N TRP A 103 20.63 -10.20 4.83
CA TRP A 103 19.21 -10.52 4.97
C TRP A 103 18.68 -10.04 6.32
N GLU A 104 17.39 -9.75 6.37
CA GLU A 104 16.65 -9.39 7.58
C GLU A 104 15.34 -10.15 7.69
N VAL A 105 14.87 -10.36 8.91
CA VAL A 105 13.54 -10.91 9.19
C VAL A 105 12.64 -9.77 9.64
N ARG A 106 11.49 -9.60 9.01
CA ARG A 106 10.45 -8.64 9.37
C ARG A 106 9.08 -9.04 8.81
N THR A 107 8.05 -8.29 9.12
CA THR A 107 6.77 -8.42 8.44
C THR A 107 6.86 -7.98 6.98
N LEU A 108 5.94 -8.45 6.14
CA LEU A 108 5.86 -8.08 4.72
C LEU A 108 5.55 -6.59 4.56
N THR A 109 6.08 -5.99 3.49
CA THR A 109 5.56 -4.73 2.98
C THR A 109 4.31 -4.96 2.14
N HIS A 110 3.57 -3.90 1.83
CA HIS A 110 2.41 -3.99 0.95
C HIS A 110 2.76 -4.56 -0.43
N ALA A 111 3.87 -4.12 -1.02
CA ALA A 111 4.33 -4.63 -2.31
C ALA A 111 4.68 -6.13 -2.25
N GLU A 112 5.46 -6.53 -1.25
CA GLU A 112 5.83 -7.94 -1.03
C GLU A 112 4.61 -8.83 -0.79
N TRP A 113 3.65 -8.35 0.01
CA TRP A 113 2.40 -9.07 0.28
C TRP A 113 1.60 -9.32 -1.01
N LEU A 114 1.47 -8.30 -1.87
CA LEU A 114 0.78 -8.42 -3.13
C LEU A 114 1.49 -9.39 -4.09
N VAL A 115 2.82 -9.32 -4.18
CA VAL A 115 3.61 -10.25 -5.00
C VAL A 115 3.49 -11.69 -4.50
N ALA A 116 3.61 -11.90 -3.18
CA ALA A 116 3.45 -13.23 -2.59
C ALA A 116 2.05 -13.81 -2.82
N ARG A 117 1.02 -12.95 -2.80
CA ARG A 117 -0.35 -13.34 -3.14
C ARG A 117 -0.50 -13.71 -4.61
N GLU A 118 0.02 -12.91 -5.54
CA GLU A 118 -0.04 -13.20 -6.98
C GLU A 118 0.65 -14.51 -7.33
N GLN A 119 1.76 -14.82 -6.65
CA GLN A 119 2.48 -16.08 -6.80
C GLN A 119 1.88 -17.25 -6.00
N ASN A 120 0.73 -17.06 -5.33
CA ASN A 120 0.06 -18.06 -4.49
C ASN A 120 0.98 -18.64 -3.39
N LYS A 121 1.84 -17.81 -2.81
CA LYS A 121 2.76 -18.20 -1.72
C LYS A 121 2.20 -17.97 -0.33
N ILE A 122 1.07 -17.27 -0.23
CA ILE A 122 0.42 -16.95 1.03
C ILE A 122 -1.03 -17.41 1.06
N ASN A 123 -1.44 -17.96 2.20
CA ASN A 123 -2.83 -18.30 2.48
C ASN A 123 -3.57 -17.06 3.00
N LEU A 124 -4.75 -16.81 2.42
CA LEU A 124 -5.58 -15.67 2.79
C LEU A 124 -6.63 -16.11 3.81
N ASN A 125 -6.57 -15.52 5.00
CA ASN A 125 -7.54 -15.74 6.06
C ASN A 125 -8.66 -14.71 5.97
N THR A 126 -9.86 -15.15 5.58
CA THR A 126 -11.03 -14.29 5.44
C THR A 126 -11.45 -13.67 6.77
N GLY A 127 -11.75 -12.37 6.75
CA GLY A 127 -12.16 -11.62 7.96
C GLY A 127 -11.02 -11.27 8.92
N TRP A 128 -9.77 -11.50 8.52
CA TRP A 128 -8.60 -11.16 9.29
C TRP A 128 -7.89 -9.94 8.72
N THR A 129 -7.16 -9.26 9.57
CA THR A 129 -6.32 -8.12 9.22
C THR A 129 -4.86 -8.48 9.47
N GLU A 130 -4.02 -8.32 8.48
CA GLU A 130 -2.60 -8.65 8.56
C GLU A 130 -1.74 -7.40 8.67
N ARG A 131 -0.89 -7.33 9.71
CA ARG A 131 0.08 -6.24 9.90
C ARG A 131 1.16 -6.26 8.84
N LEU A 132 1.50 -5.06 8.34
CA LEU A 132 2.58 -4.84 7.39
C LEU A 132 3.73 -4.08 8.05
N ALA A 133 4.89 -4.09 7.38
CA ALA A 133 6.04 -3.29 7.80
C ALA A 133 5.93 -1.81 7.45
N ASP A 134 4.98 -1.43 6.61
CA ASP A 134 4.81 -0.07 6.13
C ASP A 134 4.15 0.83 7.17
N ALA A 135 4.55 2.11 7.17
CA ALA A 135 3.75 3.15 7.82
C ALA A 135 2.46 3.41 7.02
N PRO A 136 1.35 3.73 7.72
CA PRO A 136 0.08 4.03 7.07
C PRO A 136 0.14 5.34 6.28
N SER A 137 -0.67 5.43 5.25
CA SER A 137 -0.78 6.64 4.44
C SER A 137 -2.16 6.77 3.84
N SER A 138 -2.62 8.00 3.68
CA SER A 138 -3.88 8.32 3.00
C SER A 138 -3.81 8.18 1.48
N ASN A 139 -2.62 8.01 0.90
CA ASN A 139 -2.40 7.88 -0.54
C ASN A 139 -1.03 7.24 -0.81
N HIS A 140 -0.70 7.02 -2.08
CA HIS A 140 0.56 6.35 -2.46
C HIS A 140 1.77 7.28 -2.63
N ARG A 141 1.67 8.57 -2.30
CA ARG A 141 2.84 9.46 -2.34
C ARG A 141 3.83 9.09 -1.26
N GLY A 142 5.11 9.15 -1.59
CA GLY A 142 6.16 8.69 -0.69
C GLY A 142 6.24 7.17 -0.52
N ALA A 143 5.39 6.39 -1.20
CA ALA A 143 5.48 4.95 -1.17
C ALA A 143 6.81 4.47 -1.75
N MET A 144 7.33 3.38 -1.21
CA MET A 144 8.55 2.77 -1.70
C MET A 144 8.27 1.96 -2.96
N MET A 145 9.05 2.19 -4.01
CA MET A 145 8.92 1.48 -5.28
C MET A 145 9.85 0.27 -5.36
N ASP A 146 10.73 0.09 -4.41
CA ASP A 146 11.72 -0.97 -4.37
C ASP A 146 11.40 -2.06 -3.32
N GLY A 147 10.18 -2.10 -2.79
CA GLY A 147 9.69 -3.08 -1.83
C GLY A 147 10.23 -2.92 -0.40
N ARG A 148 11.00 -1.86 -0.09
CA ARG A 148 11.33 -1.51 1.29
C ARG A 148 10.10 -1.09 2.06
N PRO A 149 10.10 -1.18 3.39
CA PRO A 149 9.06 -0.60 4.22
C PRO A 149 8.97 0.91 4.02
N ARG A 150 7.75 1.42 3.90
CA ARG A 150 7.51 2.86 3.93
C ARG A 150 7.82 3.39 5.32
N PRO A 151 8.73 4.38 5.48
CA PRO A 151 8.99 4.97 6.78
C PRO A 151 7.80 5.81 7.26
N SER A 152 7.66 5.95 8.57
CA SER A 152 6.67 6.86 9.15
C SER A 152 7.13 8.31 8.94
N GLU A 153 6.30 9.07 8.25
CA GLU A 153 6.46 10.53 8.08
C GLU A 153 5.41 11.29 8.91
N LEU A 154 4.60 10.56 9.68
CA LEU A 154 3.54 11.11 10.50
C LEU A 154 4.07 11.50 11.88
N LEU A 155 3.49 12.54 12.44
CA LEU A 155 3.79 13.05 13.79
C LEU A 155 2.60 12.83 14.72
N GLY A 156 2.87 12.82 16.01
CA GLY A 156 1.86 12.67 17.03
C GLY A 156 1.19 11.29 17.04
N PRO A 157 -0.08 11.18 17.42
CA PRO A 157 -0.78 9.90 17.56
C PRO A 157 -0.85 9.07 16.28
N ALA A 158 -0.79 9.71 15.12
CA ALA A 158 -0.77 9.00 13.83
C ALA A 158 0.53 8.24 13.59
N ALA A 159 1.64 8.65 14.20
CA ALA A 159 2.93 7.96 14.13
C ALA A 159 2.91 6.61 14.86
N SER A 160 1.94 6.38 15.76
CA SER A 160 1.76 5.12 16.50
C SER A 160 0.92 4.08 15.73
N GLN A 161 0.74 4.24 14.44
CA GLN A 161 -0.01 3.31 13.60
C GLN A 161 0.90 2.65 12.57
N MET A 162 0.52 1.43 12.17
CA MET A 162 1.11 0.69 11.06
C MET A 162 0.07 0.37 10.01
N ALA A 163 0.51 0.24 8.77
CA ALA A 163 -0.34 -0.26 7.71
C ALA A 163 -0.70 -1.73 7.95
N ALA A 164 -1.88 -2.10 7.50
CA ALA A 164 -2.35 -3.47 7.54
C ALA A 164 -3.24 -3.76 6.34
N ILE A 165 -3.40 -5.02 5.98
CA ILE A 165 -4.30 -5.48 4.93
C ILE A 165 -5.45 -6.24 5.58
N ALA A 166 -6.66 -5.72 5.40
CA ALA A 166 -7.88 -6.42 5.78
C ALA A 166 -8.37 -7.28 4.61
N VAL A 167 -8.63 -8.56 4.87
CA VAL A 167 -9.22 -9.50 3.92
C VAL A 167 -10.73 -9.55 4.14
N HIS A 168 -11.50 -9.39 3.06
CA HIS A 168 -12.95 -9.35 3.16
C HIS A 168 -13.52 -10.69 3.71
N PRO A 169 -14.51 -10.66 4.64
CA PRO A 169 -14.98 -11.88 5.32
C PRO A 169 -15.59 -12.95 4.41
N ARG A 170 -16.12 -12.55 3.26
CA ARG A 170 -16.81 -13.47 2.32
C ARG A 170 -16.08 -13.66 0.99
N ASN A 171 -15.10 -12.80 0.68
CA ASN A 171 -14.39 -12.88 -0.58
C ASN A 171 -12.89 -12.60 -0.36
N PRO A 172 -12.03 -13.62 -0.29
CA PRO A 172 -10.60 -13.45 -0.04
C PRO A 172 -9.87 -12.68 -1.14
N GLN A 173 -10.47 -12.54 -2.32
CA GLN A 173 -9.87 -11.76 -3.40
C GLN A 173 -10.02 -10.25 -3.19
N VAL A 174 -10.95 -9.83 -2.33
CA VAL A 174 -11.16 -8.41 -2.00
C VAL A 174 -10.37 -8.07 -0.73
N THR A 175 -9.41 -7.19 -0.88
CA THR A 175 -8.56 -6.71 0.20
C THR A 175 -8.57 -5.20 0.26
N ALA A 176 -8.42 -4.65 1.45
CA ALA A 176 -8.34 -3.21 1.67
C ALA A 176 -7.14 -2.88 2.57
N ILE A 177 -6.42 -1.81 2.22
CA ILE A 177 -5.41 -1.26 3.11
C ILE A 177 -6.12 -0.50 4.22
N THR A 178 -5.69 -0.75 5.43
CA THR A 178 -6.15 -0.10 6.66
C THR A 178 -4.96 0.27 7.52
N SER A 179 -5.20 0.83 8.68
CA SER A 179 -4.17 1.07 9.70
C SER A 179 -4.58 0.45 11.04
N VAL A 180 -3.59 -0.03 11.76
CA VAL A 180 -3.77 -0.60 13.11
C VAL A 180 -2.76 0.03 14.06
N PRO A 181 -3.09 0.22 15.34
CA PRO A 181 -2.13 0.69 16.34
C PRO A 181 -0.92 -0.25 16.41
N HIS A 182 0.27 0.32 16.53
CA HIS A 182 1.48 -0.50 16.60
C HIS A 182 1.67 -1.13 18.00
N ASP A 183 1.20 -0.45 19.05
CA ASP A 183 1.44 -0.73 20.48
C ASP A 183 0.29 -1.49 21.15
N ARG A 184 -0.82 -1.70 20.46
CA ARG A 184 -2.01 -2.32 21.05
C ARG A 184 -2.34 -3.66 20.40
N PRO A 185 -2.61 -4.67 21.23
CA PRO A 185 -3.16 -5.93 20.75
C PRO A 185 -4.60 -5.73 20.28
N LEU A 186 -4.93 -6.26 19.12
CA LEU A 186 -6.28 -6.21 18.56
C LEU A 186 -6.75 -7.61 18.16
N PRO A 187 -8.03 -7.95 18.38
CA PRO A 187 -8.59 -9.22 17.92
C PRO A 187 -8.59 -9.27 16.39
N LYS A 188 -8.43 -10.47 15.83
CA LYS A 188 -8.38 -10.72 14.38
C LYS A 188 -7.27 -9.98 13.63
N VAL A 189 -6.30 -9.45 14.35
CA VAL A 189 -5.09 -8.88 13.77
C VAL A 189 -3.97 -9.88 13.92
N VAL A 190 -3.40 -10.28 12.78
CA VAL A 190 -2.34 -11.28 12.66
C VAL A 190 -1.12 -10.71 11.97
N ALA A 191 -0.04 -11.45 11.97
CA ALA A 191 1.17 -11.11 11.24
C ALA A 191 1.83 -12.37 10.69
N ARG A 192 2.60 -12.19 9.61
CA ARG A 192 3.55 -13.18 9.12
C ARG A 192 4.91 -12.57 8.92
N LEU A 193 5.93 -13.38 9.02
CA LEU A 193 7.30 -12.94 8.81
C LEU A 193 7.75 -13.25 7.39
N ALA A 194 8.66 -12.42 6.92
CA ALA A 194 9.42 -12.61 5.70
C ALA A 194 10.90 -12.50 5.99
N LEU A 195 11.69 -13.26 5.25
CA LEU A 195 13.14 -13.14 5.15
C LEU A 195 13.42 -12.40 3.84
N THR A 196 13.94 -11.19 3.93
CA THR A 196 14.11 -10.26 2.80
C THR A 196 15.53 -9.72 2.72
N PRO A 197 16.07 -9.48 1.50
CA PRO A 197 17.39 -8.92 1.38
C PRO A 197 17.42 -7.45 1.82
N LEU A 198 18.41 -7.11 2.66
CA LEU A 198 18.68 -5.74 3.08
C LEU A 198 19.26 -4.95 1.89
N ARG A 199 18.66 -3.80 1.60
CA ARG A 199 19.07 -2.98 0.45
C ARG A 199 19.88 -1.79 0.89
N THR A 200 21.07 -1.67 0.35
CA THR A 200 22.02 -0.57 0.62
C THR A 200 21.90 0.59 -0.38
N ASN A 201 21.27 0.36 -1.53
CA ASN A 201 21.09 1.37 -2.57
C ASN A 201 20.18 2.51 -2.12
N ALA A 202 20.28 3.68 -2.76
CA ALA A 202 19.37 4.79 -2.53
C ALA A 202 17.91 4.37 -2.76
N PRO A 203 16.98 4.73 -1.86
CA PRO A 203 15.59 4.31 -1.98
C PRO A 203 14.91 4.98 -3.16
N LYS A 204 14.19 4.20 -3.97
CA LYS A 204 13.28 4.73 -4.98
C LYS A 204 11.90 4.94 -4.37
N ARG A 205 11.41 6.18 -4.44
CA ARG A 205 10.13 6.59 -3.85
C ARG A 205 9.24 7.26 -4.86
N VAL A 206 7.95 7.04 -4.73
CA VAL A 206 6.93 7.86 -5.40
C VAL A 206 7.08 9.31 -4.93
N PRO A 207 7.15 10.29 -5.86
CA PRO A 207 7.32 11.68 -5.47
C PRO A 207 6.23 12.17 -4.50
N ASN A 208 6.64 12.85 -3.42
CA ASN A 208 5.75 13.46 -2.45
C ASN A 208 5.12 14.75 -2.97
N ASN A 209 5.84 15.48 -3.83
CA ASN A 209 5.43 16.79 -4.30
C ASN A 209 4.24 16.71 -5.24
N THR A 210 3.28 17.58 -5.00
CA THR A 210 2.14 17.84 -5.89
C THR A 210 2.31 19.22 -6.47
N ASP A 211 2.28 19.33 -7.77
CA ASP A 211 2.04 20.61 -8.41
C ASP A 211 0.56 21.00 -8.20
N VAL A 212 0.32 21.75 -7.13
CA VAL A 212 -1.02 22.20 -6.73
C VAL A 212 -1.64 23.02 -7.85
N TRP A 213 -0.87 23.92 -8.47
CA TRP A 213 -1.36 24.78 -9.56
C TRP A 213 -1.75 24.00 -10.80
N LYS A 214 -0.98 22.99 -11.17
CA LYS A 214 -1.32 22.08 -12.26
C LYS A 214 -2.62 21.32 -11.97
N ASN A 215 -2.81 20.86 -10.74
CA ASN A 215 -4.05 20.19 -10.35
C ASN A 215 -5.25 21.15 -10.39
N VAL A 216 -5.12 22.36 -9.83
CA VAL A 216 -6.18 23.38 -9.86
C VAL A 216 -6.53 23.74 -11.31
N ARG A 217 -5.56 24.03 -12.17
CA ARG A 217 -5.80 24.32 -13.60
C ARG A 217 -6.52 23.15 -14.29
N THR A 218 -6.13 21.92 -14.01
CA THR A 218 -6.76 20.74 -14.60
C THR A 218 -8.21 20.59 -14.13
N GLU A 219 -8.48 20.84 -12.84
CA GLU A 219 -9.84 20.78 -12.30
C GLU A 219 -10.71 21.90 -12.86
N LEU A 220 -10.21 23.13 -12.96
CA LEU A 220 -10.91 24.24 -13.58
C LEU A 220 -11.23 23.96 -15.05
N LEU A 221 -10.27 23.46 -15.82
CA LEU A 221 -10.47 23.09 -17.23
C LEU A 221 -11.61 22.06 -17.37
N TRP A 222 -11.54 20.96 -16.61
CA TRP A 222 -12.55 19.90 -16.73
C TRP A 222 -13.90 20.29 -16.17
N THR A 223 -13.97 21.11 -15.13
CA THR A 223 -15.23 21.69 -14.62
C THR A 223 -15.86 22.60 -15.66
N THR A 224 -15.07 23.41 -16.37
CA THR A 224 -15.54 24.27 -17.45
C THR A 224 -16.07 23.41 -18.62
N VAL A 225 -15.29 22.44 -19.09
CA VAL A 225 -15.64 21.62 -20.27
C VAL A 225 -16.84 20.70 -20.01
N LEU A 226 -16.92 20.08 -18.84
CA LEU A 226 -17.96 19.08 -18.54
C LEU A 226 -19.18 19.64 -17.80
N GLY A 227 -19.04 20.81 -17.19
CA GLY A 227 -20.11 21.43 -16.42
C GLY A 227 -20.57 22.74 -17.03
N ILE A 228 -19.73 23.77 -17.04
CA ILE A 228 -20.14 25.13 -17.42
C ILE A 228 -20.56 25.22 -18.89
N ILE A 229 -19.71 24.76 -19.82
CA ILE A 229 -20.02 24.82 -21.26
C ILE A 229 -21.34 24.12 -21.57
N PRO A 230 -21.58 22.86 -21.18
CA PRO A 230 -22.86 22.19 -21.45
C PRO A 230 -24.06 22.89 -20.84
N SER A 231 -23.92 23.48 -19.62
CA SER A 231 -25.04 24.16 -18.97
C SER A 231 -25.55 25.36 -19.75
N PHE A 232 -24.68 26.08 -20.47
CA PHE A 232 -25.07 27.17 -21.36
C PHE A 232 -25.44 26.71 -22.78
N LEU A 233 -24.65 25.77 -23.32
CA LEU A 233 -24.81 25.32 -24.70
C LEU A 233 -26.16 24.59 -24.93
N ILE A 234 -26.61 23.77 -23.99
CA ILE A 234 -27.84 22.99 -24.12
C ILE A 234 -29.08 23.91 -24.26
N PRO A 235 -29.31 24.92 -23.37
CA PRO A 235 -30.42 25.86 -23.53
C PRO A 235 -30.35 26.64 -24.86
N ILE A 236 -29.17 27.12 -25.26
CA ILE A 236 -28.99 27.87 -26.51
C ILE A 236 -29.39 26.98 -27.71
N LEU A 237 -28.91 25.76 -27.81
CA LEU A 237 -29.22 24.81 -28.89
C LEU A 237 -30.69 24.44 -28.93
N ARG A 238 -31.39 24.48 -27.77
CA ARG A 238 -32.83 24.23 -27.68
C ARG A 238 -33.70 25.47 -27.99
N GLY A 239 -33.10 26.56 -28.44
CA GLY A 239 -33.83 27.79 -28.75
C GLY A 239 -34.26 28.63 -27.53
N MET A 240 -33.73 28.33 -26.35
CA MET A 240 -34.01 29.02 -25.08
C MET A 240 -32.95 30.11 -24.79
N GLY A 241 -32.59 30.90 -25.80
CA GLY A 241 -31.53 31.91 -25.69
C GLY A 241 -31.83 33.02 -24.66
N SER A 242 -33.09 33.44 -24.51
CA SER A 242 -33.52 34.38 -23.49
C SER A 242 -33.27 33.85 -22.08
N TYR A 243 -33.56 32.55 -21.85
CA TYR A 243 -33.26 31.89 -20.57
C TYR A 243 -31.75 31.86 -20.29
N ALA A 244 -30.93 31.65 -21.31
CA ALA A 244 -29.48 31.67 -21.16
C ALA A 244 -28.91 33.00 -20.75
N THR A 245 -29.55 34.12 -21.21
CA THR A 245 -29.14 35.51 -20.86
C THR A 245 -29.72 35.98 -19.52
N GLU A 246 -30.96 35.67 -19.24
CA GLU A 246 -31.62 36.11 -17.99
C GLU A 246 -31.27 35.23 -16.80
N GLY A 247 -31.15 33.91 -17.02
CA GLY A 247 -30.86 32.87 -16.01
C GLY A 247 -29.40 32.49 -15.91
N TRP A 248 -28.47 33.30 -16.43
CA TRP A 248 -27.05 32.93 -16.51
C TRP A 248 -26.41 32.50 -15.18
N VAL A 249 -26.83 33.14 -14.05
CA VAL A 249 -26.33 32.79 -12.71
C VAL A 249 -26.70 31.36 -12.34
N ASN A 250 -27.96 30.95 -12.60
CA ASN A 250 -28.42 29.62 -12.34
C ASN A 250 -27.71 28.56 -13.21
N LEU A 251 -27.48 28.92 -14.48
CA LEU A 251 -26.75 28.05 -15.42
C LEU A 251 -25.28 27.89 -15.02
N LEU A 252 -24.65 28.97 -14.57
CA LEU A 252 -23.28 28.93 -14.06
C LEU A 252 -23.19 28.07 -12.81
N PHE A 253 -24.08 28.28 -11.83
CA PHE A 253 -24.10 27.50 -10.60
C PHE A 253 -24.40 26.02 -10.88
N GLY A 254 -25.38 25.73 -11.72
CA GLY A 254 -25.70 24.37 -12.16
C GLY A 254 -24.52 23.71 -12.87
N GLY A 255 -23.83 24.45 -13.74
CA GLY A 255 -22.61 24.00 -14.42
C GLY A 255 -21.45 23.70 -13.46
N LEU A 256 -21.24 24.56 -12.46
CA LEU A 256 -20.24 24.34 -11.42
C LEU A 256 -20.55 23.08 -10.61
N CYS A 257 -21.81 22.91 -10.19
CA CYS A 257 -22.24 21.69 -9.48
C CYS A 257 -22.06 20.45 -10.33
N ALA A 258 -22.50 20.46 -11.59
CA ALA A 258 -22.33 19.35 -12.51
C ALA A 258 -20.85 19.00 -12.73
N GLY A 259 -19.99 20.01 -12.92
CA GLY A 259 -18.55 19.82 -13.04
C GLY A 259 -17.90 19.26 -11.78
N PHE A 260 -18.35 19.71 -10.60
CA PHE A 260 -17.89 19.20 -9.31
C PHE A 260 -18.27 17.74 -9.13
N PHE A 261 -19.54 17.37 -9.29
CA PHE A 261 -20.00 15.99 -9.11
C PHE A 261 -19.37 15.03 -10.14
N THR A 262 -19.27 15.45 -11.39
CA THR A 262 -18.53 14.66 -12.39
C THR A 262 -17.07 14.50 -11.99
N GLY A 263 -16.45 15.51 -11.39
CA GLY A 263 -15.08 15.47 -10.87
C GLY A 263 -14.86 14.47 -9.77
N ALA A 264 -15.88 14.21 -8.95
CA ALA A 264 -15.79 13.19 -7.90
C ALA A 264 -15.59 11.80 -8.49
N ILE A 265 -16.31 11.46 -9.56
CA ILE A 265 -16.35 10.10 -10.11
C ILE A 265 -15.41 9.94 -11.31
N TRP A 266 -15.33 10.94 -12.17
CA TRP A 266 -14.62 10.87 -13.43
C TRP A 266 -13.69 12.07 -13.67
N ARG A 267 -12.47 11.77 -14.01
CA ARG A 267 -11.46 12.65 -14.63
C ARG A 267 -10.59 11.80 -15.55
N PRO A 268 -9.86 12.40 -16.49
CA PRO A 268 -8.92 11.64 -17.32
C PRO A 268 -7.98 10.78 -16.51
N ARG A 269 -7.65 9.62 -17.07
CA ARG A 269 -6.70 8.70 -16.45
C ARG A 269 -5.34 9.35 -16.29
N ARG A 270 -4.66 9.03 -15.20
CA ARG A 270 -3.29 9.48 -14.93
C ARG A 270 -2.31 8.39 -15.34
N PRO A 271 -1.10 8.76 -15.77
CA PRO A 271 -0.08 7.78 -16.12
C PRO A 271 0.36 6.98 -14.89
N VAL A 272 0.85 5.77 -15.15
CA VAL A 272 1.54 4.95 -14.15
C VAL A 272 2.95 5.49 -14.00
N LEU A 273 3.41 5.64 -12.77
CA LEU A 273 4.81 5.96 -12.48
C LEU A 273 5.63 4.67 -12.58
N ARG A 274 6.46 4.58 -13.59
CA ARG A 274 7.31 3.40 -13.81
C ARG A 274 8.52 3.45 -12.88
N TYR A 275 8.96 2.27 -12.46
CA TYR A 275 10.12 2.12 -11.59
C TYR A 275 11.39 2.74 -12.19
N ASP A 276 11.58 2.61 -13.50
CA ASP A 276 12.78 3.10 -14.19
C ASP A 276 12.78 4.62 -14.41
N ASP A 277 11.59 5.25 -14.48
CA ASP A 277 11.46 6.69 -14.69
C ASP A 277 11.78 7.51 -13.42
N VAL A 278 11.68 6.88 -12.24
CA VAL A 278 11.96 7.53 -10.96
C VAL A 278 13.46 7.47 -10.68
N GLY A 279 14.11 8.60 -10.75
CA GLY A 279 15.57 8.75 -10.59
C GLY A 279 16.25 9.43 -11.79
N SER A 280 15.67 9.35 -13.00
CA SER A 280 16.15 10.06 -14.16
C SER A 280 15.75 11.55 -14.20
N SER A 281 14.72 11.93 -13.43
CA SER A 281 14.18 13.30 -13.38
C SER A 281 14.83 14.21 -12.32
N SER A 282 15.70 13.70 -11.45
CA SER A 282 16.37 14.54 -10.44
C SER A 282 17.51 15.40 -11.00
N THR A 283 17.84 15.26 -12.27
CA THR A 283 18.91 16.02 -12.94
C THR A 283 18.40 17.24 -13.76
N ARG A 284 17.10 17.54 -13.73
CA ARG A 284 16.52 18.66 -14.50
C ARG A 284 15.94 19.81 -13.68
N VAL A 285 16.34 19.96 -12.42
CA VAL A 285 15.98 21.16 -11.63
C VAL A 285 17.26 21.73 -11.02
N SER A 286 18.16 22.22 -11.88
CA SER A 286 19.14 23.26 -11.57
C SER A 286 19.80 23.71 -12.87
N GLN A 287 19.13 24.56 -13.62
CA GLN A 287 19.72 25.60 -14.44
C GLN A 287 18.71 26.72 -14.58
#